data_b0071b5588391e8c11d78c41b78730f5
#
_entry.id   b0071b5588391e8c11d78c41b78730f5
#
_cell.length_a   1.000
_cell.length_b   1.000
_cell.length_c   1.000
_cell.angle_alpha   90.00
_cell.angle_beta   90.00
_cell.angle_gamma   90.00
#
_symmetry.space_group_name_H-M   'P 1'
#
loop_
_entity.id
_entity.type
_entity.pdbx_description
1 polymer ?
#
loop_
_entity_poly.entity_id
_entity_poly.type
_entity_poly.pdbx_seq_one_letter_code
_entity_poly.pdbx_strand_id
1 'polypeptide(L)'
;MLLKLRGMCAVLLAALAFAGCSDDDAASSLATNFDELEFSYEESDQQLLIRSTVPWTLDCTYLTGDGWLAFDKTSGPGDEGIVSQRVTIKALHNTGVERTAELHITGAGFDRKVTVVQEDGQVRIDGVELEGDMAKDEPVEKTYIAVNYSRAVGGEKLTVTPTLSGEGSDGLSVAAGEVTLDAGSGVARMAVTGTPTTFGEVLFKVAVELG
;
A
#
# COMPACT_ATOMS: atom_id res chain seq x y z
N MET A 1 -3.06 19.66 11.60
CA MET A 1 -2.75 18.94 10.38
C MET A 1 -1.22 18.80 10.29
N LEU A 2 -0.67 17.73 10.83
CA LEU A 2 0.79 17.50 10.81
C LEU A 2 1.10 16.60 9.63
N LEU A 3 1.72 17.19 8.63
CA LEU A 3 2.28 16.49 7.48
C LEU A 3 3.51 15.69 7.96
N LYS A 4 3.38 14.37 8.09
CA LYS A 4 4.53 13.48 8.28
C LYS A 4 5.12 13.18 6.90
N LEU A 5 6.15 13.92 6.56
CA LEU A 5 7.03 13.61 5.44
C LEU A 5 7.85 12.36 5.81
N ARG A 6 7.39 11.19 5.40
CA ARG A 6 8.18 9.96 5.38
C ARG A 6 8.73 9.82 3.97
N GLY A 7 9.95 10.16 3.82
CA GLY A 7 10.63 9.93 2.57
C GLY A 7 12.11 10.10 2.79
N MET A 8 12.80 9.11 2.65
CA MET A 8 14.09 9.01 1.97
C MET A 8 14.78 7.76 2.45
N CYS A 9 14.79 6.76 1.60
CA CYS A 9 15.58 5.57 1.71
C CYS A 9 17.06 6.00 1.77
N ALA A 10 17.63 6.08 2.98
CA ALA A 10 19.06 6.22 3.15
C ALA A 10 19.66 4.83 3.05
N VAL A 11 20.26 4.52 1.90
CA VAL A 11 21.11 3.35 1.73
C VAL A 11 22.34 3.58 2.62
N LEU A 12 22.31 3.02 3.82
CA LEU A 12 23.47 2.99 4.70
C LEU A 12 24.32 1.79 4.32
N LEU A 13 25.39 2.06 3.55
CA LEU A 13 26.43 1.08 3.26
C LEU A 13 27.25 0.87 4.54
N ALA A 14 26.88 -0.13 5.35
CA ALA A 14 27.72 -0.56 6.45
C ALA A 14 28.87 -1.40 5.90
N ALA A 15 30.03 -0.78 5.69
CA ALA A 15 31.29 -1.47 5.42
C ALA A 15 31.78 -2.11 6.72
N LEU A 16 31.55 -3.41 6.90
CA LEU A 16 32.20 -4.19 7.95
C LEU A 16 33.64 -4.50 7.52
N ALA A 17 34.57 -3.81 8.13
CA ALA A 17 36.00 -4.13 8.04
C ALA A 17 36.29 -5.37 8.90
N PHE A 18 36.60 -6.48 8.26
CA PHE A 18 37.19 -7.63 8.94
C PHE A 18 38.71 -7.50 8.95
N ALA A 19 39.27 -7.27 10.11
CA ALA A 19 40.71 -7.41 10.35
C ALA A 19 40.93 -8.69 11.15
N GLY A 20 41.84 -9.54 10.68
CA GLY A 20 42.57 -10.45 11.54
C GLY A 20 42.57 -11.90 11.21
N CYS A 21 43.61 -12.30 10.73
CA CYS A 21 44.53 -13.46 10.72
C CYS A 21 44.17 -14.80 11.34
N SER A 22 44.43 -15.77 10.48
CA SER A 22 45.10 -17.09 10.63
C SER A 22 44.34 -18.24 11.24
N ASP A 23 44.43 -19.25 10.44
CA ASP A 23 44.37 -20.72 10.60
C ASP A 23 42.99 -21.36 10.42
N ASP A 24 42.90 -21.97 9.23
CA ASP A 24 42.36 -23.28 8.79
C ASP A 24 41.01 -23.82 9.29
N ASP A 25 40.14 -22.99 9.87
CA ASP A 25 38.70 -23.26 9.88
C ASP A 25 37.98 -21.94 9.55
N ALA A 26 37.63 -21.76 8.31
CA ALA A 26 36.77 -20.60 7.92
C ALA A 26 35.54 -20.62 8.79
N ALA A 27 35.45 -19.69 9.74
CA ALA A 27 34.34 -19.63 10.67
C ALA A 27 33.01 -19.63 9.91
N SER A 28 32.13 -20.55 10.27
CA SER A 28 30.80 -20.63 9.69
C SER A 28 30.11 -19.29 9.84
N SER A 29 29.50 -18.78 8.78
CA SER A 29 28.81 -17.48 8.78
C SER A 29 27.56 -17.52 7.92
N LEU A 30 26.55 -16.75 8.34
CA LEU A 30 25.32 -16.51 7.59
C LEU A 30 24.92 -15.04 7.80
N ALA A 31 24.78 -14.27 6.74
CA ALA A 31 24.42 -12.86 6.79
C ALA A 31 23.52 -12.47 5.62
N THR A 32 22.71 -11.43 5.83
CA THR A 32 21.84 -10.80 4.84
C THR A 32 22.21 -9.32 4.68
N ASN A 33 21.89 -8.74 3.52
CA ASN A 33 22.11 -7.30 3.29
C ASN A 33 21.03 -6.43 3.94
N PHE A 34 19.88 -6.99 4.31
CA PHE A 34 18.78 -6.31 4.96
C PHE A 34 18.26 -7.11 6.15
N ASP A 35 17.76 -6.41 7.16
CA ASP A 35 17.01 -6.96 8.29
C ASP A 35 15.50 -6.72 8.12
N GLU A 36 15.15 -5.79 7.20
CA GLU A 36 13.78 -5.45 6.86
C GLU A 36 13.68 -5.09 5.37
N LEU A 37 12.58 -5.53 4.74
CA LEU A 37 12.20 -5.21 3.36
C LEU A 37 10.81 -4.58 3.38
N GLU A 38 10.68 -3.40 2.78
CA GLU A 38 9.41 -2.69 2.65
C GLU A 38 8.93 -2.73 1.21
N PHE A 39 7.71 -3.19 0.98
CA PHE A 39 7.05 -3.19 -0.31
C PHE A 39 5.91 -2.17 -0.31
N SER A 40 5.69 -1.51 -1.44
CA SER A 40 4.44 -0.80 -1.67
C SER A 40 3.28 -1.79 -1.79
N TYR A 41 2.05 -1.30 -1.82
CA TYR A 41 0.86 -2.14 -2.04
C TYR A 41 0.83 -2.78 -3.44
N GLU A 42 1.53 -2.21 -4.42
CA GLU A 42 1.60 -2.74 -5.78
C GLU A 42 2.46 -4.01 -5.86
N GLU A 43 2.18 -4.84 -6.85
CA GLU A 43 3.03 -5.98 -7.15
C GLU A 43 4.44 -5.51 -7.53
N SER A 44 5.45 -6.01 -6.83
CA SER A 44 6.84 -5.64 -7.06
C SER A 44 7.82 -6.69 -6.57
N ASP A 45 9.06 -6.58 -7.04
CA ASP A 45 10.16 -7.49 -6.68
C ASP A 45 11.25 -6.75 -5.94
N GLN A 46 11.85 -7.40 -4.93
CA GLN A 46 13.07 -6.96 -4.27
C GLN A 46 14.09 -8.09 -4.18
N GLN A 47 15.34 -7.73 -3.94
CA GLN A 47 16.45 -8.69 -3.90
C GLN A 47 17.07 -8.74 -2.51
N LEU A 48 17.02 -9.92 -1.91
CA LEU A 48 17.76 -10.25 -0.70
C LEU A 48 19.08 -10.93 -1.10
N LEU A 49 20.20 -10.38 -0.61
CA LEU A 49 21.51 -10.98 -0.78
C LEU A 49 21.87 -11.77 0.46
N ILE A 50 22.17 -13.06 0.28
CA ILE A 50 22.57 -13.97 1.34
C ILE A 50 24.04 -14.33 1.13
N ARG A 51 24.87 -14.08 2.15
CA ARG A 51 26.25 -14.52 2.23
C ARG A 51 26.34 -15.64 3.25
N SER A 52 26.77 -16.80 2.82
CA SER A 52 26.86 -17.96 3.72
C SER A 52 28.03 -18.85 3.36
N THR A 53 28.80 -19.23 4.36
CA THR A 53 29.83 -20.29 4.22
C THR A 53 29.24 -21.70 4.35
N VAL A 54 27.96 -21.79 4.73
CA VAL A 54 27.25 -23.08 4.93
C VAL A 54 26.01 -23.14 4.03
N PRO A 55 25.56 -24.36 3.66
CA PRO A 55 24.25 -24.48 2.98
C PRO A 55 23.15 -23.86 3.83
N TRP A 56 22.24 -23.17 3.18
CA TRP A 56 21.14 -22.45 3.83
C TRP A 56 19.77 -22.79 3.20
N THR A 57 18.72 -22.60 4.02
CA THR A 57 17.33 -22.65 3.58
C THR A 57 16.62 -21.37 4.01
N LEU A 58 15.59 -20.98 3.26
CA LEU A 58 14.72 -19.86 3.53
C LEU A 58 13.30 -20.38 3.72
N ASP A 59 12.73 -20.08 4.89
CA ASP A 59 11.34 -20.32 5.23
C ASP A 59 10.65 -18.98 5.46
N CYS A 60 9.34 -18.90 5.17
CA CYS A 60 8.52 -17.72 5.35
C CYS A 60 7.38 -18.00 6.32
N THR A 61 7.30 -17.19 7.38
CA THR A 61 6.18 -17.19 8.32
C THR A 61 5.36 -15.94 8.13
N TYR A 62 4.11 -16.08 7.70
CA TYR A 62 3.18 -14.97 7.58
C TYR A 62 2.64 -14.60 8.96
N LEU A 63 2.81 -13.33 9.36
CA LEU A 63 2.24 -12.78 10.59
C LEU A 63 0.83 -12.24 10.35
N THR A 64 0.61 -11.70 9.13
CA THR A 64 -0.70 -11.26 8.65
C THR A 64 -0.87 -11.63 7.18
N GLY A 65 -2.06 -12.18 6.82
CA GLY A 65 -2.32 -12.72 5.49
C GLY A 65 -1.46 -13.95 5.19
N ASP A 66 -1.74 -14.63 4.11
CA ASP A 66 -1.02 -15.83 3.68
C ASP A 66 -0.70 -15.78 2.20
N GLY A 67 0.42 -16.39 1.79
CA GLY A 67 0.74 -16.69 0.39
C GLY A 67 0.97 -15.47 -0.50
N TRP A 68 1.29 -14.33 0.06
CA TRP A 68 1.48 -13.09 -0.71
C TRP A 68 2.95 -12.82 -1.14
N LEU A 69 3.88 -13.65 -0.68
CA LEU A 69 5.28 -13.64 -1.14
C LEU A 69 5.57 -14.86 -2.01
N ALA A 70 6.33 -14.63 -3.06
CA ALA A 70 6.92 -15.70 -3.88
C ALA A 70 8.43 -15.50 -3.94
N PHE A 71 9.15 -16.62 -4.05
CA PHE A 71 10.60 -16.65 -4.04
C PHE A 71 11.12 -17.41 -5.28
N ASP A 72 12.16 -16.90 -5.93
CA ASP A 72 12.80 -17.60 -7.05
C ASP A 72 13.57 -18.84 -6.58
N LYS A 73 14.02 -18.84 -5.33
CA LYS A 73 14.63 -19.98 -4.65
C LYS A 73 14.51 -19.85 -3.13
N THR A 74 14.51 -20.98 -2.46
CA THR A 74 14.40 -21.10 -0.99
C THR A 74 15.58 -21.81 -0.36
N SER A 75 16.67 -22.04 -1.10
CA SER A 75 17.90 -22.65 -0.57
C SER A 75 19.10 -22.31 -1.43
N GLY A 76 20.26 -22.48 -0.88
CA GLY A 76 21.52 -22.36 -1.61
C GLY A 76 22.67 -23.08 -0.94
N PRO A 77 23.77 -23.35 -1.67
CA PRO A 77 24.98 -23.91 -1.11
C PRO A 77 25.71 -22.91 -0.22
N GLY A 78 26.61 -23.39 0.64
CA GLY A 78 27.66 -22.58 1.24
C GLY A 78 28.74 -22.25 0.22
N ASP A 79 29.35 -21.09 0.34
CA ASP A 79 30.39 -20.64 -0.57
C ASP A 79 31.38 -19.75 0.20
N GLU A 80 32.35 -20.27 0.85
CA GLU A 80 33.39 -19.56 1.62
C GLU A 80 33.07 -18.12 2.06
N GLY A 81 31.80 -17.70 1.98
CA GLY A 81 31.27 -16.39 2.35
C GLY A 81 31.64 -15.22 1.44
N ILE A 82 32.30 -15.49 0.32
CA ILE A 82 32.83 -14.46 -0.59
C ILE A 82 31.77 -13.97 -1.57
N VAL A 83 30.91 -14.87 -2.08
CA VAL A 83 29.89 -14.56 -3.06
C VAL A 83 28.51 -14.43 -2.41
N SER A 84 27.83 -13.31 -2.68
CA SER A 84 26.45 -13.14 -2.25
C SER A 84 25.51 -13.88 -3.21
N GLN A 85 24.69 -14.75 -2.67
CA GLN A 85 23.62 -15.41 -3.41
C GLN A 85 22.38 -14.50 -3.38
N ARG A 86 21.80 -14.26 -4.54
CA ARG A 86 20.62 -13.40 -4.69
C ARG A 86 19.37 -14.25 -4.61
N VAL A 87 18.42 -13.83 -3.79
CA VAL A 87 17.04 -14.31 -3.76
C VAL A 87 16.14 -13.20 -4.23
N THR A 88 15.35 -13.43 -5.26
CA THR A 88 14.31 -12.50 -5.68
C THR A 88 13.04 -12.81 -4.91
N ILE A 89 12.54 -11.80 -4.21
CA ILE A 89 11.31 -11.87 -3.42
C ILE A 89 10.28 -11.02 -4.13
N LYS A 90 9.20 -11.65 -4.58
CA LYS A 90 8.08 -10.99 -5.22
C LYS A 90 6.93 -10.85 -4.22
N ALA A 91 6.47 -9.62 -4.00
CA ALA A 91 5.24 -9.34 -3.27
C ALA A 91 4.08 -9.18 -4.26
N LEU A 92 2.99 -9.91 -4.03
CA LEU A 92 1.76 -9.77 -4.82
C LEU A 92 1.03 -8.49 -4.43
N HIS A 93 0.21 -7.96 -5.33
CA HIS A 93 -0.62 -6.78 -5.07
C HIS A 93 -1.43 -6.94 -3.77
N ASN A 94 -1.39 -5.92 -2.91
CA ASN A 94 -2.17 -5.87 -1.69
C ASN A 94 -3.42 -5.02 -1.92
N THR A 95 -4.59 -5.57 -1.64
CA THR A 95 -5.88 -4.85 -1.70
C THR A 95 -6.49 -4.67 -0.32
N GLY A 96 -5.77 -5.10 0.72
CA GLY A 96 -6.21 -5.08 2.11
C GLY A 96 -5.34 -4.18 2.99
N VAL A 97 -5.40 -4.44 4.27
CA VAL A 97 -4.55 -3.76 5.28
C VAL A 97 -3.08 -4.10 5.10
N GLU A 98 -2.22 -3.32 5.76
CA GLU A 98 -0.80 -3.62 5.86
C GLU A 98 -0.57 -5.07 6.30
N ARG A 99 0.38 -5.75 5.67
CA ARG A 99 0.70 -7.13 5.97
C ARG A 99 2.17 -7.36 6.18
N THR A 100 2.50 -8.31 7.05
CA THR A 100 3.85 -8.57 7.54
C THR A 100 4.15 -10.06 7.49
N ALA A 101 5.40 -10.39 7.13
CA ALA A 101 5.95 -11.73 7.19
C ALA A 101 7.36 -11.70 7.80
N GLU A 102 7.82 -12.82 8.29
CA GLU A 102 9.17 -13.05 8.79
C GLU A 102 9.84 -14.11 7.94
N LEU A 103 10.97 -13.77 7.34
CA LEU A 103 11.80 -14.72 6.62
C LEU A 103 12.85 -15.28 7.58
N HIS A 104 12.98 -16.58 7.63
CA HIS A 104 13.99 -17.31 8.38
C HIS A 104 15.00 -17.91 7.42
N ILE A 105 16.24 -17.42 7.44
CA ILE A 105 17.34 -17.97 6.70
C ILE A 105 18.18 -18.79 7.67
N THR A 106 18.13 -20.10 7.53
CA THR A 106 18.75 -21.03 8.48
C THR A 106 19.86 -21.87 7.83
N GLY A 107 20.89 -22.22 8.61
CA GLY A 107 21.98 -23.08 8.17
C GLY A 107 23.00 -23.28 9.28
N ALA A 108 23.45 -24.53 9.52
CA ALA A 108 24.47 -24.91 10.52
C ALA A 108 24.26 -24.26 11.92
N GLY A 109 23.01 -24.15 12.37
CA GLY A 109 22.64 -23.54 13.67
C GLY A 109 22.46 -22.05 13.65
N PHE A 110 22.66 -21.37 12.53
CA PHE A 110 22.27 -19.97 12.34
C PHE A 110 20.78 -19.88 12.03
N ASP A 111 20.14 -18.83 12.55
CA ASP A 111 18.79 -18.37 12.17
C ASP A 111 18.86 -16.86 11.98
N ARG A 112 18.85 -16.43 10.73
CA ARG A 112 18.83 -15.02 10.36
C ARG A 112 17.41 -14.64 9.98
N LYS A 113 16.86 -13.65 10.66
CA LYS A 113 15.51 -13.15 10.43
C LYS A 113 15.53 -11.88 9.59
N VAL A 114 14.61 -11.79 8.64
CA VAL A 114 14.33 -10.59 7.85
C VAL A 114 12.83 -10.32 7.90
N THR A 115 12.46 -9.17 8.41
CA THR A 115 11.05 -8.71 8.40
C THR A 115 10.67 -8.23 7.01
N VAL A 116 9.50 -8.62 6.54
CA VAL A 116 8.94 -8.11 5.28
C VAL A 116 7.62 -7.43 5.59
N VAL A 117 7.51 -6.16 5.22
CA VAL A 117 6.31 -5.35 5.39
C VAL A 117 5.80 -4.92 4.02
N GLN A 118 4.50 -5.05 3.80
CA GLN A 118 3.87 -4.47 2.62
C GLN A 118 2.77 -3.50 3.04
N GLU A 119 2.80 -2.30 2.47
CA GLU A 119 1.82 -1.24 2.72
C GLU A 119 0.39 -1.69 2.50
N ASP A 120 -0.56 -1.05 3.21
CA ASP A 120 -1.98 -1.21 2.93
C ASP A 120 -2.31 -0.77 1.50
N GLY A 121 -3.15 -1.52 0.83
CA GLY A 121 -3.59 -1.26 -0.54
C GLY A 121 -5.11 -1.04 -0.64
N GLN A 122 -5.78 -0.77 0.47
CA GLN A 122 -7.21 -0.49 0.47
C GLN A 122 -7.53 0.75 -0.36
N VAL A 123 -8.69 0.75 -1.00
CA VAL A 123 -9.22 1.94 -1.66
C VAL A 123 -9.26 3.10 -0.67
N ARG A 124 -8.78 4.25 -1.10
CA ARG A 124 -8.79 5.49 -0.30
C ARG A 124 -9.75 6.50 -0.88
N ILE A 125 -10.48 7.18 -0.01
CA ILE A 125 -11.22 8.40 -0.37
C ILE A 125 -10.28 9.57 -0.10
N ASP A 126 -9.83 10.22 -1.16
CA ASP A 126 -8.84 11.30 -1.10
C ASP A 126 -9.50 12.66 -0.84
N GLY A 127 -10.78 12.81 -1.18
CA GLY A 127 -11.53 14.02 -0.93
C GLY A 127 -12.95 13.99 -1.49
N VAL A 128 -13.74 14.93 -1.04
CA VAL A 128 -15.09 15.18 -1.55
C VAL A 128 -15.23 16.68 -1.84
N GLU A 129 -15.70 17.02 -3.01
CA GLU A 129 -15.88 18.39 -3.45
C GLU A 129 -17.19 18.58 -4.22
N LEU A 130 -17.65 19.83 -4.33
CA LEU A 130 -18.74 20.22 -5.19
C LEU A 130 -18.15 20.72 -6.51
N GLU A 131 -18.48 20.05 -7.60
CA GLU A 131 -18.15 20.49 -8.96
C GLU A 131 -19.34 21.20 -9.59
N GLY A 132 -19.11 22.35 -10.23
CA GLY A 132 -20.12 23.13 -10.93
C GLY A 132 -20.69 24.28 -10.09
N ASP A 133 -21.59 25.02 -10.70
CA ASP A 133 -22.18 26.21 -10.13
C ASP A 133 -23.70 26.04 -9.92
N MET A 134 -24.25 26.83 -9.00
CA MET A 134 -25.68 26.86 -8.71
C MET A 134 -26.12 28.32 -8.58
N ALA A 135 -27.24 28.66 -9.19
CA ALA A 135 -27.84 29.99 -9.08
C ALA A 135 -29.28 29.88 -8.58
N LYS A 136 -29.69 30.82 -7.71
CA LYS A 136 -31.05 30.87 -7.22
C LYS A 136 -32.04 31.02 -8.37
N ASP A 137 -33.16 30.29 -8.29
CA ASP A 137 -34.28 30.30 -9.24
C ASP A 137 -33.90 29.73 -10.64
N GLU A 138 -32.72 29.14 -10.79
CA GLU A 138 -32.28 28.46 -12.01
C GLU A 138 -32.13 26.94 -11.78
N PRO A 139 -32.59 26.08 -12.71
CA PRO A 139 -32.37 24.64 -12.61
C PRO A 139 -30.88 24.32 -12.57
N VAL A 140 -30.47 23.45 -11.65
CA VAL A 140 -29.08 22.99 -11.55
C VAL A 140 -28.76 22.05 -12.70
N GLU A 141 -27.71 22.40 -13.45
CA GLU A 141 -27.20 21.60 -14.52
C GLU A 141 -25.68 21.33 -14.34
N LYS A 142 -25.24 20.11 -14.56
CA LYS A 142 -23.81 19.73 -14.51
C LYS A 142 -23.12 20.06 -13.18
N THR A 143 -23.87 19.99 -12.09
CA THR A 143 -23.35 20.14 -10.74
C THR A 143 -23.34 18.76 -10.06
N TYR A 144 -22.23 18.41 -9.46
CA TYR A 144 -22.00 17.09 -8.90
C TYR A 144 -21.34 17.19 -7.53
N ILE A 145 -21.68 16.28 -6.65
CA ILE A 145 -20.81 15.92 -5.52
C ILE A 145 -19.82 14.89 -6.07
N ALA A 146 -18.55 15.27 -6.10
CA ALA A 146 -17.45 14.49 -6.61
C ALA A 146 -16.68 13.85 -5.44
N VAL A 147 -16.59 12.53 -5.43
CA VAL A 147 -15.82 11.76 -4.45
C VAL A 147 -14.55 11.24 -5.15
N ASN A 148 -13.42 11.84 -4.81
CA ASN A 148 -12.12 11.44 -5.35
C ASN A 148 -11.62 10.20 -4.61
N TYR A 149 -11.16 9.21 -5.36
CA TYR A 149 -10.65 7.96 -4.81
C TYR A 149 -9.33 7.56 -5.47
N SER A 150 -8.57 6.70 -4.78
CA SER A 150 -7.34 6.08 -5.28
C SER A 150 -7.21 4.63 -4.80
N ARG A 151 -6.25 3.91 -5.37
CA ARG A 151 -5.90 2.52 -5.06
C ARG A 151 -6.98 1.49 -5.38
N ALA A 152 -7.95 1.82 -6.22
CA ALA A 152 -8.92 0.83 -6.69
C ALA A 152 -8.25 -0.19 -7.63
N VAL A 153 -8.62 -1.46 -7.53
CA VAL A 153 -8.18 -2.50 -8.48
C VAL A 153 -9.13 -2.63 -9.66
N GLY A 154 -10.30 -2.00 -9.58
CA GLY A 154 -11.34 -2.01 -10.58
C GLY A 154 -12.40 -3.07 -10.32
N GLY A 155 -13.64 -2.62 -10.37
CA GLY A 155 -14.81 -3.46 -10.11
C GLY A 155 -15.37 -3.39 -8.71
N GLU A 156 -14.68 -2.75 -7.76
CA GLU A 156 -15.21 -2.48 -6.42
C GLU A 156 -16.42 -1.56 -6.51
N LYS A 157 -17.33 -1.70 -5.56
CA LYS A 157 -18.55 -0.92 -5.46
C LYS A 157 -18.41 0.12 -4.37
N LEU A 158 -18.55 1.40 -4.74
CA LEU A 158 -18.59 2.51 -3.81
C LEU A 158 -20.03 3.00 -3.67
N THR A 159 -20.64 2.76 -2.52
CA THR A 159 -21.94 3.35 -2.18
C THR A 159 -21.72 4.74 -1.61
N VAL A 160 -22.32 5.74 -2.27
CA VAL A 160 -22.24 7.14 -1.89
C VAL A 160 -23.61 7.61 -1.42
N THR A 161 -23.68 8.09 -0.18
CA THR A 161 -24.92 8.60 0.43
C THR A 161 -24.73 10.07 0.83
N PRO A 162 -25.03 11.01 -0.07
CA PRO A 162 -24.92 12.43 0.21
C PRO A 162 -26.14 12.94 1.01
N THR A 163 -25.90 13.98 1.80
CA THR A 163 -26.95 14.73 2.51
C THR A 163 -26.66 16.21 2.33
N LEU A 164 -27.63 16.95 1.85
CA LEU A 164 -27.57 18.41 1.73
C LEU A 164 -28.18 19.09 2.96
N SER A 165 -27.64 20.25 3.31
CA SER A 165 -28.13 21.09 4.40
C SER A 165 -27.72 22.57 4.19
N GLY A 166 -28.20 23.47 5.04
CA GLY A 166 -27.96 24.90 4.92
C GLY A 166 -29.09 25.62 4.19
N GLU A 167 -29.13 26.95 4.34
CA GLU A 167 -30.25 27.80 3.80
C GLU A 167 -30.30 27.73 2.26
N GLY A 168 -29.18 27.60 1.59
CA GLY A 168 -29.13 27.49 0.12
C GLY A 168 -29.51 26.09 -0.42
N SER A 169 -29.79 25.12 0.43
CA SER A 169 -30.12 23.76 -0.01
C SER A 169 -31.58 23.53 -0.38
N ASP A 170 -32.47 24.54 -0.07
CA ASP A 170 -33.88 24.42 -0.37
C ASP A 170 -34.13 24.31 -1.88
N GLY A 171 -34.91 23.32 -2.26
CA GLY A 171 -35.19 23.01 -3.67
C GLY A 171 -34.13 22.13 -4.36
N LEU A 172 -33.05 21.77 -3.66
CA LEU A 172 -32.03 20.88 -4.17
C LEU A 172 -32.22 19.44 -3.65
N SER A 173 -31.77 18.49 -4.42
CA SER A 173 -31.70 17.09 -4.04
C SER A 173 -30.49 16.39 -4.66
N VAL A 174 -30.00 15.37 -3.99
CA VAL A 174 -28.98 14.46 -4.50
C VAL A 174 -29.33 13.04 -4.06
N ALA A 175 -29.37 12.11 -5.01
CA ALA A 175 -29.70 10.72 -4.70
C ALA A 175 -28.46 9.97 -4.23
N ALA A 176 -28.64 9.06 -3.27
CA ALA A 176 -27.63 8.03 -3.00
C ALA A 176 -27.46 7.13 -4.23
N GLY A 177 -26.27 6.65 -4.45
CA GLY A 177 -25.98 5.80 -5.59
C GLY A 177 -24.80 4.89 -5.35
N GLU A 178 -24.69 3.84 -6.16
CA GLU A 178 -23.55 2.95 -6.21
C GLU A 178 -22.76 3.22 -7.49
N VAL A 179 -21.45 3.36 -7.36
CA VAL A 179 -20.51 3.55 -8.46
C VAL A 179 -19.53 2.40 -8.48
N THR A 180 -19.34 1.80 -9.66
CA THR A 180 -18.25 0.84 -9.87
C THR A 180 -16.97 1.62 -10.11
N LEU A 181 -15.93 1.32 -9.35
CA LEU A 181 -14.65 1.99 -9.44
C LEU A 181 -13.84 1.45 -10.62
N ASP A 182 -13.18 2.35 -11.33
CA ASP A 182 -12.12 1.99 -12.27
C ASP A 182 -10.80 1.75 -11.52
N ALA A 183 -9.91 0.96 -12.12
CA ALA A 183 -8.61 0.70 -11.53
C ALA A 183 -7.77 1.98 -11.39
N GLY A 184 -7.06 2.10 -10.28
CA GLY A 184 -6.22 3.25 -9.95
C GLY A 184 -6.97 4.34 -9.22
N SER A 185 -6.84 5.57 -9.69
CA SER A 185 -7.51 6.75 -9.15
C SER A 185 -8.64 7.20 -10.05
N GLY A 186 -9.70 7.76 -9.46
CA GLY A 186 -10.84 8.23 -10.21
C GLY A 186 -11.77 9.13 -9.39
N VAL A 187 -12.92 9.46 -9.98
CA VAL A 187 -13.92 10.32 -9.37
C VAL A 187 -15.31 9.73 -9.53
N ALA A 188 -15.96 9.42 -8.41
CA ALA A 188 -17.37 9.03 -8.37
C ALA A 188 -18.23 10.30 -8.25
N ARG A 189 -19.15 10.51 -9.20
CA ARG A 189 -19.98 11.73 -9.28
C ARG A 189 -21.44 11.43 -9.02
N MET A 190 -22.01 12.16 -8.05
CA MET A 190 -23.45 12.15 -7.75
C MET A 190 -24.05 13.47 -8.23
N ALA A 191 -25.00 13.41 -9.16
CA ALA A 191 -25.64 14.60 -9.71
C ALA A 191 -26.48 15.32 -8.64
N VAL A 192 -26.25 16.61 -8.48
CA VAL A 192 -27.15 17.53 -7.75
C VAL A 192 -28.23 17.97 -8.71
N THR A 193 -29.47 17.91 -8.28
CA THR A 193 -30.64 18.23 -9.11
C THR A 193 -31.56 19.18 -8.36
N GLY A 194 -32.45 19.83 -9.09
CA GLY A 194 -33.46 20.76 -8.53
C GLY A 194 -33.20 22.21 -8.91
N THR A 195 -33.89 23.12 -8.21
CA THR A 195 -33.77 24.55 -8.40
C THR A 195 -33.66 25.21 -7.02
N PRO A 196 -32.53 25.86 -6.70
CA PRO A 196 -32.38 26.50 -5.40
C PRO A 196 -33.39 27.64 -5.26
N THR A 197 -34.16 27.66 -4.19
CA THR A 197 -35.20 28.67 -3.97
C THR A 197 -34.76 29.79 -3.01
N THR A 198 -33.67 29.56 -2.30
CA THR A 198 -33.11 30.49 -1.32
C THR A 198 -31.66 30.83 -1.63
N PHE A 199 -31.22 32.00 -1.21
CA PHE A 199 -29.80 32.31 -1.13
C PHE A 199 -29.24 31.77 0.19
N GLY A 200 -28.01 31.29 0.17
CA GLY A 200 -27.34 30.85 1.38
C GLY A 200 -26.25 29.83 1.07
N GLU A 201 -25.61 29.37 2.12
CA GLU A 201 -24.61 28.34 2.03
C GLU A 201 -25.28 26.99 1.82
N VAL A 202 -24.71 26.18 0.93
CA VAL A 202 -25.05 24.75 0.76
C VAL A 202 -23.96 23.93 1.39
N LEU A 203 -24.32 23.22 2.43
CA LEU A 203 -23.43 22.26 3.09
C LEU A 203 -23.81 20.85 2.62
N PHE A 204 -22.81 20.03 2.34
CA PHE A 204 -23.01 18.62 2.04
C PHE A 204 -22.19 17.72 2.94
N LYS A 205 -22.78 16.62 3.31
CA LYS A 205 -22.16 15.54 4.06
C LYS A 205 -22.26 14.27 3.23
N VAL A 206 -21.18 13.54 3.12
CA VAL A 206 -21.14 12.31 2.32
C VAL A 206 -20.72 11.16 3.21
N ALA A 207 -21.55 10.13 3.29
CA ALA A 207 -21.17 8.84 3.79
C ALA A 207 -20.79 7.96 2.60
N VAL A 208 -19.69 7.24 2.73
CA VAL A 208 -19.20 6.31 1.71
C VAL A 208 -18.99 4.93 2.34
N GLU A 209 -19.40 3.90 1.61
CA GLU A 209 -19.21 2.51 2.00
C GLU A 209 -18.62 1.76 0.80
N LEU A 210 -17.55 1.01 1.04
CA LEU A 210 -16.95 0.13 0.05
C LEU A 210 -17.51 -1.28 0.21
N GLY A 211 -18.05 -1.85 -0.87
CA GLY A 211 -18.64 -3.19 -0.91
C GLY A 211 -17.79 -4.20 -1.68
#